data_becf246e01239ba9a8bdc8d3c6c6a8a5
#
_entry.id   becf246e01239ba9a8bdc8d3c6c6a8a5
#
_cell.length_a   1.000
_cell.length_b   1.000
_cell.length_c   1.000
_cell.angle_alpha   90.00
_cell.angle_beta   90.00
_cell.angle_gamma   90.00
#
_symmetry.space_group_name_H-M   'P 1'
#
loop_
_entity.id
_entity.type
_entity.pdbx_description
1 polymer ?
#
loop_
_entity_poly.entity_id
_entity_poly.type
_entity_poly.pdbx_seq_one_letter_code
_entity_poly.pdbx_strand_id
1 'polypeptide(L)'
;MTFYRNFLPLPQLTLLEQSINKHIGYFKYRAHEIPEENSYESNWETYLSRQYLENLFNDPNPYHKESRKISIKEDGLEHPIYPVFPFTKILKNIFPDYKLKQSGCFLYPKGGYMGWHTNHDSTEDRLYITYAAEDKKSFFRYYENGEIITDYDDKGITIRRFSIPEKPPYFWHCVGSETDRYSFGYRLHPKKQTS
;
A
#
# COMPACT_ATOMS: atom_id res chain seq x y z
N MET A 1 -14.20 -9.82 7.24
CA MET A 1 -13.62 -8.53 6.77
C MET A 1 -14.01 -8.32 5.32
N THR A 2 -14.08 -7.07 4.84
CA THR A 2 -14.40 -6.77 3.43
C THR A 2 -13.11 -6.41 2.69
N PHE A 3 -12.76 -7.22 1.70
CA PHE A 3 -11.58 -7.02 0.84
C PHE A 3 -12.02 -7.06 -0.62
N TYR A 4 -11.69 -6.03 -1.38
CA TYR A 4 -12.01 -5.92 -2.80
C TYR A 4 -10.74 -5.75 -3.61
N ARG A 5 -10.63 -6.48 -4.72
CA ARG A 5 -9.54 -6.37 -5.69
C ARG A 5 -10.08 -5.99 -7.07
N ASN A 6 -9.41 -5.06 -7.75
CA ASN A 6 -9.74 -4.62 -9.12
C ASN A 6 -11.24 -4.40 -9.37
N PHE A 7 -11.93 -3.83 -8.38
CA PHE A 7 -13.39 -3.69 -8.34
C PHE A 7 -13.93 -2.51 -9.17
N LEU A 8 -13.05 -1.70 -9.75
CA LEU A 8 -13.44 -0.58 -10.59
C LEU A 8 -13.78 -1.06 -12.01
N PRO A 9 -14.75 -0.40 -12.69
CA PRO A 9 -15.01 -0.64 -14.11
C PRO A 9 -13.76 -0.41 -14.96
N LEU A 10 -13.60 -1.21 -16.01
CA LEU A 10 -12.44 -1.17 -16.90
C LEU A 10 -12.07 0.25 -17.41
N PRO A 11 -13.02 1.12 -17.82
CA PRO A 11 -12.67 2.48 -18.23
C PRO A 11 -11.99 3.30 -17.14
N GLN A 12 -12.39 3.14 -15.87
CA GLN A 12 -11.79 3.84 -14.73
C GLN A 12 -10.40 3.29 -14.41
N LEU A 13 -10.21 1.97 -14.48
CA LEU A 13 -8.91 1.33 -14.34
C LEU A 13 -7.93 1.82 -15.41
N THR A 14 -8.35 1.80 -16.67
CA THR A 14 -7.54 2.27 -17.80
C THR A 14 -7.13 3.73 -17.64
N LEU A 15 -8.05 4.59 -17.20
CA LEU A 15 -7.76 6.01 -16.98
C LEU A 15 -6.73 6.22 -15.88
N LEU A 16 -6.85 5.48 -14.78
CA LEU A 16 -5.87 5.51 -13.68
C LEU A 16 -4.50 5.01 -14.14
N GLU A 17 -4.46 3.90 -14.86
CA GLU A 17 -3.22 3.32 -15.37
C GLU A 17 -2.50 4.27 -16.34
N GLN A 18 -3.21 4.87 -17.27
CA GLN A 18 -2.66 5.88 -18.18
C GLN A 18 -2.09 7.08 -17.42
N SER A 19 -2.79 7.54 -16.38
CA SER A 19 -2.32 8.64 -15.55
C SER A 19 -1.06 8.26 -14.76
N ILE A 20 -0.98 7.06 -14.21
CA ILE A 20 0.20 6.57 -13.49
C ILE A 20 1.37 6.39 -14.45
N ASN A 21 1.17 5.73 -15.59
CA ASN A 21 2.21 5.51 -16.59
C ASN A 21 2.84 6.82 -17.08
N LYS A 22 2.05 7.87 -17.23
CA LYS A 22 2.54 9.21 -17.61
C LYS A 22 3.50 9.79 -16.57
N HIS A 23 3.36 9.41 -15.31
CA HIS A 23 4.13 9.97 -14.19
C HIS A 23 5.16 9.01 -13.60
N ILE A 24 5.21 7.75 -14.05
CA ILE A 24 6.10 6.73 -13.47
C ILE A 24 7.59 7.15 -13.57
N GLY A 25 7.97 7.86 -14.62
CA GLY A 25 9.32 8.40 -14.77
C GLY A 25 9.68 9.40 -13.67
N TYR A 26 8.75 10.26 -13.29
CA TYR A 26 8.93 11.18 -12.17
C TYR A 26 9.09 10.42 -10.84
N PHE A 27 8.28 9.40 -10.58
CA PHE A 27 8.41 8.60 -9.36
C PHE A 27 9.75 7.86 -9.30
N LYS A 28 10.20 7.31 -10.42
CA LYS A 28 11.53 6.69 -10.54
C LYS A 28 12.64 7.68 -10.22
N TYR A 29 12.61 8.85 -10.83
CA TYR A 29 13.59 9.90 -10.58
C TYR A 29 13.63 10.29 -9.09
N ARG A 30 12.46 10.57 -8.50
CA ARG A 30 12.37 10.95 -7.08
C ARG A 30 12.84 9.83 -6.14
N ALA A 31 12.55 8.57 -6.46
CA ALA A 31 12.98 7.44 -5.65
C ALA A 31 14.51 7.26 -5.64
N HIS A 32 15.20 7.61 -6.73
CA HIS A 32 16.66 7.55 -6.80
C HIS A 32 17.37 8.68 -6.03
N GLU A 33 16.68 9.80 -5.80
CA GLU A 33 17.24 10.92 -5.02
C GLU A 33 17.17 10.69 -3.50
N ILE A 34 16.34 9.74 -3.05
CA ILE A 34 16.12 9.47 -1.64
C ILE A 34 16.97 8.25 -1.24
N PRO A 35 17.84 8.35 -0.22
CA PRO A 35 18.56 7.18 0.30
C PRO A 35 17.58 6.09 0.71
N GLU A 36 17.92 4.81 0.45
CA GLU A 36 17.13 3.69 0.98
C GLU A 36 17.03 3.82 2.51
N GLU A 37 15.81 4.00 3.01
CA GLU A 37 15.55 3.91 4.45
C GLU A 37 15.75 2.43 4.84
N ASN A 38 16.85 2.15 5.54
CA ASN A 38 17.27 0.85 6.04
C ASN A 38 17.82 -0.11 4.97
N SER A 39 19.15 -0.18 4.89
CA SER A 39 19.91 -1.21 4.19
C SER A 39 19.95 -2.51 5.01
N TYR A 40 18.82 -3.04 5.46
CA TYR A 40 18.81 -4.40 5.98
C TYR A 40 19.00 -5.37 4.80
N GLU A 41 19.91 -6.32 4.98
CA GLU A 41 20.02 -7.46 4.08
C GLU A 41 18.62 -8.02 3.83
N SER A 42 18.31 -8.37 2.58
CA SER A 42 16.97 -8.75 2.16
C SER A 42 16.58 -10.10 2.76
N ASN A 43 16.19 -10.07 4.03
CA ASN A 43 15.64 -11.22 4.74
C ASN A 43 14.10 -11.16 4.76
N TRP A 44 13.54 -10.70 3.65
CA TRP A 44 12.11 -10.52 3.50
C TRP A 44 11.32 -11.82 3.72
N GLU A 45 11.90 -12.97 3.38
CA GLU A 45 11.29 -14.28 3.60
C GLU A 45 11.00 -14.52 5.09
N THR A 46 11.91 -14.12 5.97
CA THR A 46 11.70 -14.20 7.43
C THR A 46 10.55 -13.31 7.87
N TYR A 47 10.59 -12.02 7.53
CA TYR A 47 9.59 -11.03 7.99
C TYR A 47 8.21 -11.19 7.37
N LEU A 48 8.09 -11.95 6.28
CA LEU A 48 6.82 -12.27 5.62
C LEU A 48 6.35 -13.72 5.86
N SER A 49 7.06 -14.46 6.74
CA SER A 49 6.73 -15.84 7.07
C SER A 49 5.53 -15.93 8.01
N ARG A 50 4.89 -17.11 8.04
CA ARG A 50 3.86 -17.47 9.02
C ARG A 50 4.43 -17.44 10.44
N GLN A 51 5.62 -18.00 10.65
CA GLN A 51 6.24 -18.06 11.96
C GLN A 51 6.47 -16.66 12.56
N TYR A 52 6.90 -15.71 11.72
CA TYR A 52 7.08 -14.32 12.18
C TYR A 52 5.74 -13.68 12.54
N LEU A 53 4.68 -13.91 11.76
CA LEU A 53 3.33 -13.44 12.07
C LEU A 53 2.82 -14.01 13.41
N GLU A 54 2.99 -15.31 13.64
CA GLU A 54 2.55 -15.97 14.88
C GLU A 54 3.29 -15.42 16.12
N ASN A 55 4.56 -15.07 15.97
CA ASN A 55 5.31 -14.40 17.03
C ASN A 55 4.71 -13.03 17.37
N LEU A 56 4.27 -12.27 16.34
CA LEU A 56 3.64 -10.97 16.53
C LEU A 56 2.27 -11.03 17.21
N PHE A 57 1.53 -12.14 17.12
CA PHE A 57 0.26 -12.31 17.85
C PHE A 57 0.46 -12.28 19.37
N ASN A 58 1.63 -12.69 19.82
CA ASN A 58 2.00 -12.75 21.24
C ASN A 58 2.82 -11.51 21.69
N ASP A 59 3.10 -10.57 20.77
CA ASP A 59 3.87 -9.38 21.07
C ASP A 59 2.95 -8.28 21.64
N PRO A 60 3.25 -7.71 22.80
CA PRO A 60 2.50 -6.58 23.35
C PRO A 60 2.66 -5.28 22.53
N ASN A 61 3.64 -5.21 21.64
CA ASN A 61 3.87 -4.07 20.76
C ASN A 61 3.69 -4.45 19.27
N PRO A 62 2.46 -4.44 18.74
CA PRO A 62 2.18 -4.84 17.36
C PRO A 62 2.66 -3.84 16.29
N TYR A 63 3.49 -2.85 16.66
CA TYR A 63 4.00 -1.82 15.74
C TYR A 63 5.31 -2.20 15.05
N HIS A 64 5.69 -3.48 15.02
CA HIS A 64 6.83 -3.93 14.24
C HIS A 64 6.61 -3.60 12.77
N LYS A 65 7.51 -2.79 12.22
CA LYS A 65 7.45 -2.33 10.82
C LYS A 65 8.77 -2.56 10.13
N GLU A 66 9.25 -3.80 10.24
CA GLU A 66 10.41 -4.20 9.46
C GLU A 66 10.11 -3.99 7.98
N SER A 67 10.91 -3.16 7.32
CA SER A 67 10.64 -2.82 5.93
C SER A 67 11.89 -2.41 5.18
N ARG A 68 11.92 -2.76 3.89
CA ARG A 68 12.86 -2.23 2.91
C ARG A 68 12.05 -1.54 1.80
N LYS A 69 11.97 -0.24 1.87
CA LYS A 69 11.21 0.60 0.94
C LYS A 69 11.79 1.99 0.86
N ILE A 70 11.48 2.70 -0.20
CA ILE A 70 11.82 4.11 -0.38
C ILE A 70 10.52 4.92 -0.23
N SER A 71 10.52 5.86 0.70
CA SER A 71 9.38 6.74 0.94
C SER A 71 9.49 7.96 0.02
N ILE A 72 8.58 8.08 -0.96
CA ILE A 72 8.55 9.21 -1.89
C ILE A 72 7.79 10.35 -1.24
N LYS A 73 8.53 11.36 -0.76
CA LYS A 73 8.01 12.54 -0.08
C LYS A 73 8.47 13.81 -0.79
N GLU A 74 7.80 14.93 -0.56
CA GLU A 74 8.34 16.26 -0.92
C GLU A 74 9.35 16.68 0.14
N ASP A 75 10.56 17.05 -0.31
CA ASP A 75 11.65 17.45 0.59
C ASP A 75 11.47 18.88 1.08
N GLY A 76 12.07 19.17 2.25
CA GLY A 76 12.20 20.53 2.80
C GLY A 76 11.02 21.00 3.65
N LEU A 77 10.06 20.14 3.98
CA LEU A 77 8.96 20.48 4.88
C LEU A 77 9.15 19.80 6.25
N GLU A 78 8.85 20.51 7.34
CA GLU A 78 8.90 19.98 8.71
C GLU A 78 8.04 18.72 8.89
N HIS A 79 6.96 18.61 8.10
CA HIS A 79 6.11 17.43 8.02
C HIS A 79 6.15 16.87 6.60
N PRO A 80 6.44 15.56 6.42
CA PRO A 80 6.49 14.96 5.12
C PRO A 80 5.11 15.04 4.45
N ILE A 81 5.01 15.83 3.39
CA ILE A 81 3.85 15.86 2.52
C ILE A 81 4.13 14.91 1.36
N TYR A 82 3.21 13.98 1.13
CA TYR A 82 3.27 13.16 -0.07
C TYR A 82 2.86 14.01 -1.27
N PRO A 83 3.57 13.90 -2.40
CA PRO A 83 3.22 14.68 -3.58
C PRO A 83 1.76 14.41 -3.99
N VAL A 84 1.02 15.48 -4.29
CA VAL A 84 -0.36 15.34 -4.76
C VAL A 84 -0.35 14.81 -6.17
N PHE A 85 -0.65 13.54 -6.35
CA PHE A 85 -0.63 12.89 -7.66
C PHE A 85 -1.77 13.38 -8.55
N PRO A 86 -1.52 13.60 -9.84
CA PRO A 86 -2.55 13.98 -10.80
C PRO A 86 -3.76 13.03 -10.82
N PHE A 87 -3.54 11.73 -10.63
CA PHE A 87 -4.60 10.74 -10.55
C PHE A 87 -5.47 10.85 -9.27
N THR A 88 -5.07 11.62 -8.25
CA THR A 88 -5.92 11.90 -7.09
C THR A 88 -7.22 12.58 -7.50
N LYS A 89 -7.20 13.44 -8.55
CA LYS A 89 -8.41 14.06 -9.10
C LYS A 89 -9.34 13.01 -9.71
N ILE A 90 -8.78 12.02 -10.41
CA ILE A 90 -9.52 10.89 -10.98
C ILE A 90 -10.19 10.10 -9.85
N LEU A 91 -9.45 9.79 -8.79
CA LEU A 91 -9.98 9.07 -7.62
C LEU A 91 -11.12 9.84 -6.94
N LYS A 92 -11.03 11.16 -6.81
CA LYS A 92 -12.11 11.99 -6.24
C LYS A 92 -13.41 11.88 -7.04
N ASN A 93 -13.31 11.73 -8.36
CA ASN A 93 -14.48 11.53 -9.22
C ASN A 93 -15.04 10.11 -9.11
N ILE A 94 -14.17 9.11 -8.89
CA ILE A 94 -14.58 7.70 -8.69
C ILE A 94 -15.24 7.50 -7.33
N PHE A 95 -14.79 8.21 -6.30
CA PHE A 95 -15.26 8.11 -4.92
C PHE A 95 -15.87 9.45 -4.43
N PRO A 96 -16.97 9.93 -5.05
CA PRO A 96 -17.51 11.25 -4.76
C PRO A 96 -18.00 11.39 -3.32
N ASP A 97 -18.43 10.29 -2.68
CA ASP A 97 -18.97 10.27 -1.32
C ASP A 97 -17.88 10.20 -0.24
N TYR A 98 -16.60 10.16 -0.64
CA TYR A 98 -15.47 10.07 0.26
C TYR A 98 -14.56 11.30 0.18
N LYS A 99 -14.01 11.68 1.33
CA LYS A 99 -12.81 12.51 1.41
C LYS A 99 -11.60 11.59 1.38
N LEU A 100 -10.79 11.72 0.34
CA LEU A 100 -9.55 10.97 0.17
C LEU A 100 -8.41 11.69 0.89
N LYS A 101 -7.75 11.00 1.81
CA LYS A 101 -6.52 11.45 2.46
C LYS A 101 -5.39 10.50 2.07
N GLN A 102 -4.36 11.00 1.42
CA GLN A 102 -3.19 10.20 1.09
C GLN A 102 -2.47 9.77 2.37
N SER A 103 -2.10 8.50 2.45
CA SER A 103 -1.49 7.88 3.63
C SER A 103 -0.11 7.28 3.36
N GLY A 104 0.33 7.23 2.10
CA GLY A 104 1.65 6.73 1.74
C GLY A 104 1.93 6.80 0.25
N CYS A 105 3.21 6.90 -0.07
CA CYS A 105 3.75 6.72 -1.41
C CYS A 105 5.11 6.07 -1.30
N PHE A 106 5.22 4.83 -1.75
CA PHE A 106 6.42 4.03 -1.56
C PHE A 106 6.84 3.35 -2.86
N LEU A 107 8.16 3.29 -3.08
CA LEU A 107 8.78 2.32 -3.96
C LEU A 107 9.27 1.14 -3.12
N TYR A 108 8.89 -0.05 -3.48
CA TYR A 108 9.50 -1.30 -3.07
C TYR A 108 10.36 -1.77 -4.24
N PRO A 109 11.70 -1.65 -4.15
CA PRO A 109 12.59 -2.16 -5.20
C PRO A 109 12.60 -3.69 -5.19
N LYS A 110 13.33 -4.31 -6.10
CA LYS A 110 13.56 -5.76 -6.04
C LYS A 110 14.12 -6.18 -4.67
N GLY A 111 13.46 -7.15 -4.02
CA GLY A 111 13.73 -7.54 -2.63
C GLY A 111 13.14 -6.57 -1.59
N GLY A 112 12.34 -5.59 -2.02
CA GLY A 112 11.64 -4.66 -1.14
C GLY A 112 10.45 -5.33 -0.43
N TYR A 113 10.18 -4.90 0.79
CA TYR A 113 9.08 -5.45 1.58
C TYR A 113 8.59 -4.48 2.65
N MET A 114 7.43 -4.76 3.18
CA MET A 114 6.91 -4.27 4.45
C MET A 114 6.39 -5.46 5.23
N GLY A 115 6.99 -5.74 6.40
CA GLY A 115 6.66 -6.86 7.26
C GLY A 115 5.21 -6.82 7.76
N TRP A 116 4.80 -7.88 8.44
CA TRP A 116 3.45 -7.99 8.99
C TRP A 116 3.11 -6.83 9.93
N HIS A 117 1.98 -6.17 9.68
CA HIS A 117 1.46 -5.04 10.47
C HIS A 117 -0.05 -4.94 10.33
N THR A 118 -0.70 -4.10 11.15
CA THR A 118 -2.17 -4.01 11.21
C THR A 118 -2.74 -2.65 10.82
N ASN A 119 -2.00 -1.56 10.99
CA ASN A 119 -2.50 -0.18 10.87
C ASN A 119 -3.74 0.13 11.76
N HIS A 120 -3.95 -0.59 12.87
CA HIS A 120 -5.13 -0.48 13.73
C HIS A 120 -5.24 0.85 14.49
N ASP A 121 -4.18 1.65 14.49
CA ASP A 121 -4.16 3.03 14.97
C ASP A 121 -5.00 3.99 14.12
N SER A 122 -5.54 3.50 13.01
CA SER A 122 -6.27 4.29 12.03
C SER A 122 -7.25 3.41 11.27
N THR A 123 -8.50 3.41 11.75
CA THR A 123 -9.56 2.43 11.44
C THR A 123 -10.40 2.74 10.21
N GLU A 124 -9.95 3.64 9.36
CA GLU A 124 -10.67 3.96 8.15
C GLU A 124 -10.49 2.91 7.05
N ASP A 125 -11.39 2.91 6.08
CA ASP A 125 -11.22 2.18 4.84
C ASP A 125 -9.94 2.61 4.12
N ARG A 126 -9.22 1.64 3.60
CA ARG A 126 -7.99 1.84 2.82
C ARG A 126 -8.26 1.60 1.34
N LEU A 127 -7.68 2.45 0.52
CA LEU A 127 -7.57 2.26 -0.91
C LEU A 127 -6.08 2.23 -1.26
N TYR A 128 -5.60 1.09 -1.72
CA TYR A 128 -4.23 0.95 -2.21
C TYR A 128 -4.24 0.75 -3.71
N ILE A 129 -3.49 1.60 -4.39
CA ILE A 129 -3.20 1.48 -5.82
C ILE A 129 -1.74 1.07 -5.93
N THR A 130 -1.50 -0.04 -6.57
CA THR A 130 -0.16 -0.56 -6.81
C THR A 130 0.12 -0.50 -8.30
N TYR A 131 1.32 -0.10 -8.66
CA TYR A 131 1.88 -0.28 -10.00
C TYR A 131 3.07 -1.22 -9.91
N ALA A 132 3.01 -2.35 -10.61
CA ALA A 132 4.08 -3.34 -10.70
C ALA A 132 4.68 -3.38 -12.10
N ALA A 133 6.02 -3.43 -12.20
CA ALA A 133 6.71 -3.46 -13.48
C ALA A 133 6.54 -4.81 -14.19
N GLU A 134 6.38 -5.89 -13.43
CA GLU A 134 6.27 -7.26 -13.94
C GLU A 134 5.06 -7.98 -13.32
N ASP A 135 4.49 -8.91 -14.09
CA ASP A 135 3.33 -9.69 -13.68
C ASP A 135 3.68 -10.70 -12.58
N LYS A 136 2.87 -10.73 -11.51
CA LYS A 136 2.98 -11.68 -10.39
C LYS A 136 4.34 -11.68 -9.65
N LYS A 137 5.16 -10.62 -9.84
CA LYS A 137 6.46 -10.47 -9.18
C LYS A 137 6.41 -9.63 -7.91
N SER A 138 5.23 -9.18 -7.51
CA SER A 138 4.97 -8.59 -6.21
C SER A 138 3.61 -9.00 -5.68
N PHE A 139 3.39 -8.79 -4.39
CA PHE A 139 2.18 -9.26 -3.74
C PHE A 139 1.81 -8.42 -2.52
N PHE A 140 0.53 -8.53 -2.17
CA PHE A 140 -0.05 -8.16 -0.89
C PHE A 140 -0.52 -9.44 -0.19
N ARG A 141 -0.01 -9.72 1.00
CA ARG A 141 -0.45 -10.84 1.84
C ARG A 141 -1.30 -10.35 2.97
N TYR A 142 -2.31 -11.14 3.34
CA TYR A 142 -3.09 -10.89 4.53
C TYR A 142 -3.48 -12.19 5.22
N TYR A 143 -3.78 -12.08 6.52
CA TYR A 143 -4.20 -13.19 7.35
C TYR A 143 -5.70 -13.11 7.60
N GLU A 144 -6.42 -14.16 7.28
CA GLU A 144 -7.86 -14.27 7.47
C GLU A 144 -8.25 -15.71 7.78
N ASN A 145 -9.07 -15.90 8.83
CA ASN A 145 -9.62 -17.22 9.24
C ASN A 145 -8.57 -18.33 9.40
N GLY A 146 -7.40 -18.01 9.95
CA GLY A 146 -6.34 -18.99 10.17
C GLY A 146 -5.38 -19.18 8.99
N GLU A 147 -5.68 -18.57 7.85
CA GLU A 147 -4.92 -18.74 6.61
C GLU A 147 -4.19 -17.48 6.17
N ILE A 148 -3.03 -17.66 5.54
CA ILE A 148 -2.31 -16.59 4.85
C ILE A 148 -2.74 -16.62 3.38
N ILE A 149 -3.38 -15.55 2.96
CA ILE A 149 -3.82 -15.35 1.58
C ILE A 149 -2.80 -14.44 0.89
N THR A 150 -2.28 -14.89 -0.26
CA THR A 150 -1.36 -14.10 -1.10
C THR A 150 -2.09 -13.62 -2.33
N ASP A 151 -2.25 -12.31 -2.45
CA ASP A 151 -2.83 -11.63 -3.59
C ASP A 151 -1.72 -10.97 -4.42
N TYR A 152 -1.38 -11.60 -5.55
CA TYR A 152 -0.32 -11.12 -6.43
C TYR A 152 -0.76 -9.89 -7.22
N ASP A 153 0.17 -8.94 -7.41
CA ASP A 153 -0.04 -7.80 -8.29
C ASP A 153 0.02 -8.23 -9.76
N ASP A 154 -0.87 -7.70 -10.56
CA ASP A 154 -0.79 -7.80 -12.01
C ASP A 154 0.26 -6.79 -12.54
N LYS A 155 0.86 -7.05 -13.70
CA LYS A 155 1.65 -6.04 -14.40
C LYS A 155 0.78 -4.81 -14.69
N GLY A 156 1.32 -3.62 -14.45
CA GLY A 156 0.54 -2.39 -14.48
C GLY A 156 -0.11 -2.14 -13.12
N ILE A 157 -1.39 -1.78 -13.08
CA ILE A 157 -2.05 -1.41 -11.83
C ILE A 157 -2.86 -2.56 -11.23
N THR A 158 -2.81 -2.62 -9.90
CA THR A 158 -3.73 -3.42 -9.06
C THR A 158 -4.33 -2.52 -8.01
N ILE A 159 -5.66 -2.56 -7.84
CA ILE A 159 -6.38 -1.75 -6.86
C ILE A 159 -6.96 -2.65 -5.79
N ARG A 160 -6.76 -2.26 -4.53
CA ARG A 160 -7.31 -2.95 -3.35
C ARG A 160 -8.04 -1.97 -2.46
N ARG A 161 -9.21 -2.37 -1.98
CA ARG A 161 -9.94 -1.68 -0.92
C ARG A 161 -10.23 -2.63 0.21
N PHE A 162 -9.97 -2.21 1.44
CA PHE A 162 -10.23 -3.01 2.64
C PHE A 162 -10.43 -2.10 3.85
N SER A 163 -11.12 -2.65 4.85
CA SER A 163 -11.37 -1.96 6.12
C SER A 163 -10.38 -2.40 7.17
N ILE A 164 -9.91 -1.46 8.00
CA ILE A 164 -9.08 -1.74 9.17
C ILE A 164 -9.99 -1.83 10.40
N PRO A 165 -10.08 -2.98 11.08
CA PRO A 165 -10.88 -3.11 12.29
C PRO A 165 -10.21 -2.37 13.47
N GLU A 166 -11.04 -1.74 14.32
CA GLU A 166 -10.60 -1.07 15.54
C GLU A 166 -10.17 -2.05 16.63
N LYS A 167 -10.79 -3.22 16.64
CA LYS A 167 -10.60 -4.24 17.68
C LYS A 167 -10.22 -5.58 17.05
N PRO A 168 -9.55 -6.46 17.80
CA PRO A 168 -9.28 -7.82 17.33
C PRO A 168 -10.56 -8.55 16.87
N PRO A 169 -10.43 -9.44 15.87
CA PRO A 169 -9.20 -9.80 15.17
C PRO A 169 -8.72 -8.70 14.23
N TYR A 170 -7.43 -8.31 14.35
CA TYR A 170 -6.84 -7.28 13.50
C TYR A 170 -6.56 -7.78 12.08
N PHE A 171 -6.57 -6.84 11.13
CA PHE A 171 -6.20 -7.14 9.75
C PHE A 171 -4.68 -7.13 9.56
N TRP A 172 -4.05 -8.26 9.86
CA TRP A 172 -2.63 -8.46 9.62
C TRP A 172 -2.35 -8.55 8.13
N HIS A 173 -1.43 -7.73 7.65
CA HIS A 173 -1.04 -7.74 6.25
C HIS A 173 0.44 -7.38 6.07
N CYS A 174 1.01 -7.79 4.94
CA CYS A 174 2.38 -7.49 4.56
C CYS A 174 2.51 -7.36 3.04
N VAL A 175 3.66 -6.88 2.59
CA VAL A 175 3.97 -6.65 1.18
C VAL A 175 5.34 -7.21 0.87
N GLY A 176 5.51 -7.84 -0.30
CA GLY A 176 6.80 -8.27 -0.83
C GLY A 176 6.91 -7.99 -2.32
N SER A 177 8.13 -7.75 -2.81
CA SER A 177 8.37 -7.45 -4.21
C SER A 177 9.69 -8.02 -4.72
N GLU A 178 9.63 -8.73 -5.85
CA GLU A 178 10.78 -9.18 -6.64
C GLU A 178 11.04 -8.27 -7.86
N THR A 179 10.31 -7.17 -7.98
CA THR A 179 10.40 -6.18 -9.06
C THR A 179 10.17 -4.77 -8.51
N ASP A 180 10.32 -3.74 -9.32
CA ASP A 180 9.92 -2.39 -8.92
C ASP A 180 8.39 -2.32 -8.74
N ARG A 181 7.96 -1.98 -7.53
CA ARG A 181 6.57 -1.88 -7.11
C ARG A 181 6.32 -0.52 -6.47
N TYR A 182 5.47 0.27 -7.07
CA TYR A 182 5.02 1.55 -6.50
C TYR A 182 3.68 1.36 -5.81
N SER A 183 3.54 1.91 -4.60
CA SER A 183 2.33 1.83 -3.81
C SER A 183 1.84 3.22 -3.42
N PHE A 184 0.58 3.51 -3.74
CA PHE A 184 -0.10 4.76 -3.44
C PHE A 184 -1.27 4.46 -2.50
N GLY A 185 -1.10 4.82 -1.22
CA GLY A 185 -2.09 4.57 -0.19
C GLY A 185 -2.99 5.76 0.07
N TYR A 186 -4.28 5.50 0.25
CA TYR A 186 -5.29 6.48 0.64
C TYR A 186 -6.15 5.95 1.78
N ARG A 187 -6.60 6.86 2.63
CA ARG A 187 -7.69 6.66 3.60
C ARG A 187 -8.97 7.22 3.01
N LEU A 188 -10.05 6.47 3.11
CA LEU A 188 -11.36 6.85 2.63
C LEU A 188 -12.22 7.27 3.83
N HIS A 189 -12.47 8.57 4.00
CA HIS A 189 -13.37 9.08 5.03
C HIS A 189 -14.73 9.38 4.41
N PRO A 190 -15.81 8.73 4.82
CA PRO A 190 -17.16 9.08 4.35
C PRO A 190 -17.43 10.56 4.57
N LYS A 191 -17.98 11.23 3.57
CA LYS A 191 -18.49 12.60 3.76
C LYS A 191 -19.74 12.54 4.65
N LYS A 192 -19.86 13.48 5.58
CA LYS A 192 -21.11 13.63 6.32
C LYS A 192 -22.20 13.99 5.32
N GLN A 193 -23.28 13.23 5.30
CA GLN A 193 -24.47 13.67 4.58
C GLN A 193 -24.94 14.95 5.25
N THR A 194 -24.93 16.05 4.53
CA THR A 194 -25.61 17.28 4.95
C THR A 194 -27.10 17.00 4.81
N SER A 195 -27.76 16.77 5.94
CA SER A 195 -29.23 16.73 6.05
C SER A 195 -29.80 18.09 5.72
#